data_94953d471883f988e75deff0a452ddb9
#
_entry.id   94953d471883f988e75deff0a452ddb9
#
_cell.length_a   1.000
_cell.length_b   1.000
_cell.length_c   1.000
_cell.angle_alpha   90.00
_cell.angle_beta   90.00
_cell.angle_gamma   90.00
#
_symmetry.space_group_name_H-M   'P 1'
#
loop_
_entity.id
_entity.type
_entity.pdbx_description
1 polymer ?
#
loop_
_entity_poly.entity_id
_entity_poly.type
_entity_poly.pdbx_seq_one_letter_code
_entity_poly.pdbx_strand_id
1 'polypeptide(L)'
;FPSREFLESVSRIAKKYNMIIISDEITSGWRMTDGGVYKLNGFNPDIVVYAKAMGGGFAISAVVGTEEVMHSAQDTFMSSTMWTERVGFTAALTTIDILTRDRVWEHLIEMGDRIGKGWLKLSMKHGIDISITDFK
;
A
#
# COMPACT_ATOMS: atom_id res chain seq x y z
N PHE A 1 4.37 -9.18 -8.17
CA PHE A 1 3.96 -7.83 -8.59
C PHE A 1 3.54 -7.84 -10.05
N PRO A 2 2.58 -6.99 -10.46
CA PRO A 2 2.24 -6.82 -11.87
C PRO A 2 3.45 -6.27 -12.64
N SER A 3 3.62 -6.72 -13.89
CA SER A 3 4.70 -6.22 -14.73
C SER A 3 4.47 -4.74 -15.06
N ARG A 4 5.56 -4.03 -15.36
CA ARG A 4 5.49 -2.63 -15.79
C ARG A 4 4.62 -2.46 -17.04
N GLU A 5 4.76 -3.35 -18.01
CA GLU A 5 3.96 -3.35 -19.25
C GLU A 5 2.46 -3.49 -18.99
N PHE A 6 2.09 -4.33 -18.02
CA PHE A 6 0.70 -4.48 -17.59
C PHE A 6 0.17 -3.16 -17.02
N LEU A 7 0.89 -2.53 -16.09
CA LEU A 7 0.49 -1.26 -15.48
C LEU A 7 0.40 -0.12 -16.49
N GLU A 8 1.33 -0.04 -17.43
CA GLU A 8 1.30 0.93 -18.54
C GLU A 8 0.07 0.70 -19.45
N SER A 9 -0.29 -0.57 -19.68
CA SER A 9 -1.49 -0.92 -20.46
C SER A 9 -2.78 -0.54 -19.73
N VAL A 10 -2.86 -0.79 -18.43
CA VAL A 10 -3.98 -0.34 -17.57
C VAL A 10 -4.13 1.17 -17.64
N SER A 11 -3.04 1.91 -17.43
CA SER A 11 -3.06 3.39 -17.48
C SER A 11 -3.52 3.91 -18.85
N ARG A 12 -3.05 3.32 -19.93
CA ARG A 12 -3.44 3.69 -21.30
C ARG A 12 -4.93 3.44 -21.57
N ILE A 13 -5.45 2.30 -21.12
CA ILE A 13 -6.86 1.95 -21.26
C ILE A 13 -7.73 2.89 -20.43
N ALA A 14 -7.38 3.11 -19.18
CA ALA A 14 -8.09 4.01 -18.28
C ALA A 14 -8.18 5.42 -18.88
N LYS A 15 -7.07 5.96 -19.37
CA LYS A 15 -7.04 7.27 -20.05
C LYS A 15 -7.90 7.30 -21.30
N LYS A 16 -7.85 6.22 -22.12
CA LYS A 16 -8.66 6.14 -23.36
C LYS A 16 -10.16 6.20 -23.11
N TYR A 17 -10.61 5.59 -22.01
CA TYR A 17 -12.02 5.48 -21.67
C TYR A 17 -12.46 6.41 -20.53
N ASN A 18 -11.60 7.34 -20.14
CA ASN A 18 -11.85 8.28 -19.03
C ASN A 18 -12.27 7.59 -17.74
N MET A 19 -11.53 6.52 -17.37
CA MET A 19 -11.79 5.74 -16.16
C MET A 19 -10.83 6.17 -15.04
N ILE A 20 -11.35 6.20 -13.82
CA ILE A 20 -10.59 6.46 -12.60
C ILE A 20 -9.85 5.20 -12.18
N ILE A 21 -8.56 5.34 -11.86
CA ILE A 21 -7.73 4.26 -11.33
C ILE A 21 -7.64 4.40 -9.82
N ILE A 22 -8.05 3.36 -9.10
CA ILE A 22 -7.95 3.28 -7.64
C ILE A 22 -6.89 2.25 -7.27
N SER A 23 -5.87 2.66 -6.51
CA SER A 23 -4.90 1.74 -5.90
C SER A 23 -5.30 1.42 -4.47
N ASP A 24 -5.61 0.17 -4.22
CA ASP A 24 -5.86 -0.32 -2.86
C ASP A 24 -4.53 -0.67 -2.19
N GLU A 25 -4.04 0.25 -1.37
CA GLU A 25 -2.81 0.12 -0.58
C GLU A 25 -3.09 -0.20 0.90
N ILE A 26 -4.29 -0.67 1.21
CA ILE A 26 -4.69 -0.98 2.60
C ILE A 26 -3.71 -1.96 3.25
N THR A 27 -3.22 -2.94 2.49
CA THR A 27 -2.29 -3.96 2.99
C THR A 27 -0.84 -3.64 2.68
N SER A 28 -0.54 -3.04 1.52
CA SER A 28 0.80 -2.80 1.02
C SER A 28 1.43 -1.47 1.49
N GLY A 29 0.62 -0.49 1.83
CA GLY A 29 1.10 0.83 2.26
C GLY A 29 2.10 0.75 3.41
N TRP A 30 3.21 1.47 3.27
CA TRP A 30 4.37 1.55 4.19
C TRP A 30 5.08 0.22 4.47
N ARG A 31 4.82 -0.84 3.72
CA ARG A 31 5.49 -2.14 3.93
C ARG A 31 6.70 -2.35 3.02
N MET A 32 6.74 -1.71 1.86
CA MET A 32 7.80 -1.90 0.87
C MET A 32 8.43 -0.59 0.42
N THR A 33 7.82 0.54 0.75
CA THR A 33 8.29 1.88 0.41
C THR A 33 7.65 2.88 1.35
N ASP A 34 8.09 4.11 1.27
CA ASP A 34 7.44 5.24 1.93
C ASP A 34 6.09 5.54 1.25
N GLY A 35 5.01 5.02 1.81
CA GLY A 35 3.65 5.13 1.29
C GLY A 35 3.21 3.93 0.46
N GLY A 36 2.71 4.16 -0.75
CA GLY A 36 2.12 3.11 -1.59
C GLY A 36 3.11 2.42 -2.52
N VAL A 37 2.91 1.14 -2.75
CA VAL A 37 3.73 0.30 -3.65
C VAL A 37 3.67 0.78 -5.10
N TYR A 38 2.59 1.47 -5.51
CA TYR A 38 2.48 2.06 -6.84
C TYR A 38 3.69 2.95 -7.20
N LYS A 39 4.36 3.57 -6.22
CA LYS A 39 5.56 4.40 -6.42
C LYS A 39 6.74 3.60 -6.99
N LEU A 40 6.87 2.32 -6.64
CA LEU A 40 7.98 1.47 -7.09
C LEU A 40 7.93 1.17 -8.59
N ASN A 41 6.74 1.18 -9.17
CA ASN A 41 6.51 0.83 -10.57
C ASN A 41 6.24 2.05 -11.47
N GLY A 42 6.33 3.27 -10.92
CA GLY A 42 6.00 4.49 -11.66
C GLY A 42 4.53 4.56 -12.10
N PHE A 43 3.66 3.85 -11.42
CA PHE A 43 2.22 3.84 -11.65
C PHE A 43 1.58 5.02 -10.90
N ASN A 44 0.73 5.77 -11.55
CA ASN A 44 0.08 6.95 -10.97
C ASN A 44 -1.43 6.74 -10.92
N PRO A 45 -1.97 6.22 -9.81
CA PRO A 45 -3.41 6.10 -9.61
C PRO A 45 -4.04 7.48 -9.35
N ASP A 46 -5.33 7.61 -9.65
CA ASP A 46 -6.12 8.81 -9.35
C ASP A 46 -6.54 8.85 -7.89
N ILE A 47 -6.79 7.68 -7.30
CA ILE A 47 -7.15 7.51 -5.88
C ILE A 47 -6.26 6.42 -5.27
N VAL A 48 -5.86 6.62 -4.03
CA VAL A 48 -5.16 5.62 -3.20
C VAL A 48 -5.90 5.44 -1.88
N VAL A 49 -6.09 4.19 -1.47
CA VAL A 49 -6.73 3.85 -0.19
C VAL A 49 -5.70 3.28 0.75
N TYR A 50 -5.56 3.87 1.93
CA TYR A 50 -4.65 3.44 3.00
C TYR A 50 -5.41 3.05 4.27
N ALA A 51 -4.87 2.06 5.00
CA ALA A 51 -5.32 1.68 6.34
C ALA A 51 -4.23 0.86 7.04
N LYS A 52 -4.61 -0.06 7.92
CA LYS A 52 -3.73 -1.04 8.61
C LYS A 52 -2.46 -0.43 9.18
N ALA A 53 -1.32 -0.54 8.46
CA ALA A 53 -0.02 -0.05 8.94
C ALA A 53 -0.06 1.44 9.30
N MET A 54 -0.82 2.25 8.54
CA MET A 54 -0.97 3.68 8.77
C MET A 54 -1.42 4.02 10.20
N GLY A 55 -2.33 3.23 10.76
CA GLY A 55 -2.92 3.48 12.07
C GLY A 55 -2.11 3.00 13.27
N GLY A 56 -1.04 2.21 13.05
CA GLY A 56 -0.23 1.68 14.17
C GLY A 56 -1.01 0.86 15.20
N GLY A 57 -2.11 0.20 14.78
CA GLY A 57 -3.02 -0.55 15.65
C GLY A 57 -4.34 0.15 15.95
N PHE A 58 -4.48 1.43 15.62
CA PHE A 58 -5.73 2.17 15.75
C PHE A 58 -6.57 2.08 14.48
N ALA A 59 -7.90 2.11 14.66
CA ALA A 59 -8.86 2.03 13.57
C ALA A 59 -8.93 3.36 12.82
N ILE A 60 -8.17 3.46 11.73
CA ILE A 60 -8.19 4.60 10.82
C ILE A 60 -7.92 4.13 9.38
N SER A 61 -8.53 4.80 8.43
CA SER A 61 -8.25 4.67 7.00
C SER A 61 -8.22 6.05 6.35
N ALA A 62 -7.58 6.14 5.21
CA ALA A 62 -7.56 7.35 4.41
C ALA A 62 -7.81 7.02 2.94
N VAL A 63 -8.61 7.85 2.30
CA VAL A 63 -8.79 7.88 0.84
C VAL A 63 -8.17 9.20 0.38
N VAL A 64 -7.13 9.13 -0.41
CA VAL A 64 -6.43 10.28 -0.96
C VAL A 64 -6.39 10.18 -2.47
N GLY A 65 -6.34 11.30 -3.16
CA GLY A 65 -6.34 11.29 -4.61
C GLY A 65 -5.99 12.63 -5.21
N THR A 66 -6.06 12.71 -6.54
CA THR A 66 -5.85 13.97 -7.26
C THR A 66 -6.94 14.98 -6.90
N GLU A 67 -6.61 16.26 -6.96
CA GLU A 67 -7.56 17.34 -6.65
C GLU A 67 -8.85 17.22 -7.49
N GLU A 68 -8.70 16.94 -8.79
CA GLU A 68 -9.83 16.81 -9.72
C GLU A 68 -10.82 15.73 -9.27
N VAL A 69 -10.35 14.55 -8.89
CA VAL A 69 -11.21 13.44 -8.48
C VAL A 69 -11.76 13.67 -7.08
N MET A 70 -10.94 14.14 -6.14
CA MET A 70 -11.35 14.35 -4.75
C MET A 70 -12.31 15.53 -4.58
N HIS A 71 -12.33 16.49 -5.53
CA HIS A 71 -13.30 17.57 -5.50
C HIS A 71 -14.75 17.04 -5.52
N SER A 72 -15.01 15.98 -6.27
CA SER A 72 -16.34 15.35 -6.32
C SER A 72 -16.79 14.77 -4.96
N ALA A 73 -15.86 14.50 -4.06
CA ALA A 73 -16.20 14.05 -2.70
C ALA A 73 -16.96 15.11 -1.90
N GLN A 74 -16.79 16.38 -2.24
CA GLN A 74 -17.49 17.52 -1.61
C GLN A 74 -19.00 17.49 -1.88
N ASP A 75 -19.40 16.90 -3.01
CA ASP A 75 -20.80 16.79 -3.42
C ASP A 75 -21.49 15.54 -2.88
N THR A 76 -20.77 14.72 -2.12
CA THR A 76 -21.26 13.46 -1.56
C THR A 76 -21.43 13.54 -0.06
N PHE A 77 -22.42 12.80 0.47
CA PHE A 77 -22.58 12.66 1.91
C PHE A 77 -21.65 11.59 2.44
N MET A 78 -20.54 12.00 3.07
CA MET A 78 -19.63 11.11 3.79
C MET A 78 -19.72 11.37 5.28
N SER A 79 -20.08 10.35 6.05
CA SER A 79 -20.18 10.44 7.50
C SER A 79 -19.92 9.08 8.15
N SER A 80 -19.44 9.09 9.37
CA SER A 80 -19.32 7.92 10.23
C SER A 80 -19.33 8.35 11.69
N THR A 81 -19.62 7.40 12.59
CA THR A 81 -19.64 7.67 14.04
C THR A 81 -18.29 8.21 14.55
N MET A 82 -17.18 7.74 13.99
CA MET A 82 -15.82 8.09 14.43
C MET A 82 -15.18 9.20 13.58
N TRP A 83 -15.94 9.87 12.73
CA TRP A 83 -15.43 10.83 11.75
C TRP A 83 -14.56 11.94 12.33
N THR A 84 -14.93 12.46 13.50
CA THR A 84 -14.20 13.56 14.17
C THR A 84 -13.37 13.10 15.35
N GLU A 85 -13.21 11.78 15.53
CA GLU A 85 -12.42 11.21 16.59
C GLU A 85 -10.92 11.48 16.32
N ARG A 86 -10.20 12.02 17.31
CA ARG A 86 -8.81 12.51 17.12
C ARG A 86 -7.74 11.46 17.37
N VAL A 87 -8.06 10.39 18.09
CA VAL A 87 -7.06 9.36 18.47
C VAL A 87 -6.49 8.70 17.23
N GLY A 88 -7.35 8.31 16.28
CA GLY A 88 -6.93 7.70 15.01
C GLY A 88 -6.01 8.60 14.21
N PHE A 89 -6.33 9.89 14.09
CA PHE A 89 -5.50 10.86 13.38
C PHE A 89 -4.14 11.05 14.04
N THR A 90 -4.10 11.20 15.37
CA THR A 90 -2.86 11.35 16.12
C THR A 90 -1.98 10.09 16.00
N ALA A 91 -2.59 8.91 16.10
CA ALA A 91 -1.90 7.64 15.92
C ALA A 91 -1.32 7.51 14.51
N ALA A 92 -2.11 7.85 13.47
CA ALA A 92 -1.65 7.78 12.09
C ALA A 92 -0.47 8.74 11.83
N LEU A 93 -0.55 9.99 12.25
CA LEU A 93 0.55 10.95 12.09
C LEU A 93 1.82 10.47 12.77
N THR A 94 1.71 10.02 14.02
CA THR A 94 2.87 9.50 14.78
C THR A 94 3.45 8.25 14.12
N THR A 95 2.59 7.34 13.66
CA THR A 95 3.02 6.10 13.00
C THR A 95 3.74 6.39 11.69
N ILE A 96 3.17 7.26 10.84
CA ILE A 96 3.77 7.64 9.55
C ILE A 96 5.13 8.32 9.78
N ASP A 97 5.24 9.22 10.76
CA ASP A 97 6.49 9.87 11.10
C ASP A 97 7.58 8.85 11.48
N ILE A 98 7.26 7.88 12.34
CA ILE A 98 8.18 6.81 12.73
C ILE A 98 8.55 5.93 11.53
N LEU A 99 7.56 5.49 10.75
CA LEU A 99 7.79 4.64 9.58
C LEU A 99 8.73 5.31 8.58
N THR A 100 8.54 6.59 8.32
CA THR A 100 9.36 7.39 7.38
C THR A 100 10.73 7.70 7.95
N ARG A 101 10.82 8.19 9.20
CA ARG A 101 12.08 8.53 9.87
C ARG A 101 13.03 7.35 9.96
N ASP A 102 12.51 6.18 10.37
CA ASP A 102 13.29 4.99 10.63
C ASP A 102 13.38 4.05 9.41
N ARG A 103 12.76 4.43 8.28
CA ARG A 103 12.72 3.65 7.03
C ARG A 103 12.33 2.19 7.27
N VAL A 104 11.26 1.97 8.06
CA VAL A 104 10.88 0.66 8.58
C VAL A 104 10.66 -0.38 7.48
N TRP A 105 10.25 0.05 6.27
CA TRP A 105 10.10 -0.86 5.11
C TRP A 105 11.40 -1.58 4.73
N GLU A 106 12.57 -1.00 4.97
CA GLU A 106 13.85 -1.67 4.69
C GLU A 106 14.03 -2.88 5.59
N HIS A 107 13.72 -2.73 6.89
CA HIS A 107 13.73 -3.84 7.83
C HIS A 107 12.71 -4.92 7.44
N LEU A 108 11.51 -4.54 7.01
CA LEU A 108 10.48 -5.49 6.58
C LEU A 108 10.93 -6.29 5.35
N ILE A 109 11.55 -5.64 4.36
CA ILE A 109 12.11 -6.29 3.19
C ILE A 109 13.22 -7.29 3.58
N GLU A 110 14.14 -6.88 4.47
CA GLU A 110 15.20 -7.75 4.97
C GLU A 110 14.62 -8.99 5.68
N MET A 111 13.60 -8.81 6.51
CA MET A 111 12.93 -9.92 7.19
C MET A 111 12.20 -10.85 6.20
N GLY A 112 11.55 -10.32 5.19
CA GLY A 112 10.96 -11.09 4.10
C GLY A 112 12.00 -11.96 3.40
N ASP A 113 13.11 -11.38 2.97
CA ASP A 113 14.23 -12.10 2.35
C ASP A 113 14.78 -13.22 3.27
N ARG A 114 14.94 -12.94 4.55
CA ARG A 114 15.42 -13.91 5.55
C ARG A 114 14.47 -15.09 5.70
N ILE A 115 13.17 -14.84 5.76
CA ILE A 115 12.13 -15.87 5.84
C ILE A 115 12.13 -16.72 4.56
N GLY A 116 12.13 -16.09 3.39
CA GLY A 116 12.17 -16.80 2.11
C GLY A 116 13.38 -17.71 1.98
N LYS A 117 14.58 -17.22 2.29
CA LYS A 117 15.80 -18.03 2.34
C LYS A 117 15.70 -19.19 3.34
N GLY A 118 15.07 -18.95 4.50
CA GLY A 118 14.82 -19.99 5.50
C GLY A 118 13.92 -21.10 4.97
N TRP A 119 12.84 -20.75 4.29
CA TRP A 119 11.93 -21.73 3.67
C TRP A 119 12.61 -22.56 2.60
N LEU A 120 13.39 -21.94 1.69
CA LEU A 120 14.14 -22.67 0.68
C LEU A 120 15.16 -23.64 1.31
N LYS A 121 15.86 -23.24 2.36
CA LYS A 121 16.77 -24.12 3.08
C LYS A 121 16.06 -25.32 3.71
N LEU A 122 14.90 -25.10 4.31
CA LEU A 122 14.10 -26.17 4.90
C LEU A 122 13.52 -27.10 3.84
N SER A 123 13.07 -26.57 2.71
CA SER A 123 12.56 -27.38 1.60
C SER A 123 13.63 -28.35 1.09
N MET A 124 14.84 -27.85 0.83
CA MET A 124 15.98 -28.70 0.43
C MET A 124 16.30 -29.77 1.48
N LYS A 125 16.32 -29.40 2.77
CA LYS A 125 16.62 -30.33 3.86
C LYS A 125 15.62 -31.49 3.95
N HIS A 126 14.35 -31.22 3.65
CA HIS A 126 13.26 -32.18 3.81
C HIS A 126 12.77 -32.77 2.49
N GLY A 127 13.43 -32.47 1.35
CA GLY A 127 13.05 -32.97 0.04
C GLY A 127 11.65 -32.53 -0.42
N ILE A 128 11.21 -31.34 0.03
CA ILE A 128 9.92 -30.74 -0.33
C ILE A 128 10.16 -29.71 -1.41
N ASP A 129 9.52 -29.86 -2.55
CA ASP A 129 9.60 -28.87 -3.63
C ASP A 129 8.66 -27.68 -3.31
N ILE A 130 9.24 -26.47 -3.23
CA ILE A 130 8.52 -25.22 -3.02
C ILE A 130 8.97 -24.15 -4.02
N SER A 131 8.05 -23.33 -4.42
CA SER A 131 8.31 -22.12 -5.18
C SER A 131 7.97 -20.90 -4.33
N ILE A 132 8.86 -19.92 -4.29
CA ILE A 132 8.62 -18.64 -3.60
C ILE A 132 8.58 -17.54 -4.65
N THR A 133 7.44 -16.90 -4.80
CA THR A 133 7.22 -15.82 -5.76
C THR A 133 6.99 -14.52 -5.01
N ASP A 134 7.72 -13.48 -5.39
CA ASP A 134 7.53 -12.09 -4.91
C ASP A 134 7.44 -11.94 -3.37
N PHE A 135 8.20 -12.75 -2.65
CA PHE A 135 8.27 -12.68 -1.19
C PHE A 135 9.39 -11.71 -0.77
N LYS A 136 9.08 -10.40 -0.86
CA LYS A 136 9.97 -9.33 -0.41
C LYS A 136 9.25 -8.39 0.51
#